data_dabe6d86a9ac812335bad264e6523e7e
#
_entry.id   dabe6d86a9ac812335bad264e6523e7e
#
_cell.length_a   1.000
_cell.length_b   1.000
_cell.length_c   1.000
_cell.angle_alpha   90.00
_cell.angle_beta   90.00
_cell.angle_gamma   90.00
#
_symmetry.space_group_name_H-M   'P 1'
#
loop_
_entity.id
_entity.type
_entity.pdbx_description
1 polymer ?
#
loop_
_entity_poly.entity_id
_entity_poly.type
_entity_poly.pdbx_seq_one_letter_code
_entity_poly.pdbx_strand_id
1 'polypeptide(L)'
;MSLRQFARAARRPARPAVAAAFALAPAAPALAVVLPAGGPALTAGITMSAFCVLAAAVYLGLLRALDKARDAATRPEPVKSSRSGGLPAKKRRELDQWESRLNHGWSTTAEAVLTGVVESKTGNYESQVKALAALCGHRAVRARRTARTLRADVTIISTLNLRGGTTSANEAEILAYRSAGLKVALVHHPVMDRAMDRPIEPRILDLIDGGQVFEVHPEDTVHCDLAIVRFPVALEKLMEDRPRIEAARTVLLVNQTPFEEYGLTGGYGSAWSISDVERNVTAWLGPHTWYAIGPAVRDILRTHHAEEIAGIDLAEDFWYETIDVAEWAPEQRRVRAEDEPIRIGRHSRDHITKFPNMAKRLRAAYPVAEDLEVHMLGGHKALLRILGSIPPGWTSHRFGTMSAVDFLGDIDVYAYFIDENLAEAFGRAPLEAMAAGVPCILPRSFAELFGDGAVYCEPDEVATHARRLASDPDHYARRAAAGLRVIHERFSPEALLRRVNGLGVATRPVPTESAAARRPAPSESVLSLEGVR
;
A
#
# COMPACT_ATOMS: atom_id res chain seq x y z
N MET A 1 14.21 -2.80 53.62
CA MET A 1 13.27 -3.94 53.63
C MET A 1 13.34 -4.65 52.28
N SER A 2 13.72 -5.94 52.25
CA SER A 2 13.86 -6.65 50.98
C SER A 2 12.47 -7.02 50.41
N LEU A 3 12.35 -7.14 49.10
CA LEU A 3 11.13 -7.58 48.40
C LEU A 3 10.51 -8.87 48.96
N ARG A 4 11.33 -9.73 49.60
CA ARG A 4 10.90 -10.94 50.33
C ARG A 4 10.18 -10.65 51.66
N GLN A 5 10.50 -9.56 52.32
CA GLN A 5 9.81 -9.14 53.53
C GLN A 5 8.47 -8.49 53.22
N PHE A 6 8.35 -7.78 52.11
CA PHE A 6 7.10 -7.19 51.62
C PHE A 6 6.09 -8.28 51.19
N ALA A 7 6.57 -9.34 50.53
CA ALA A 7 5.73 -10.45 50.10
C ALA A 7 5.15 -11.29 51.26
N ARG A 8 5.80 -11.32 52.44
CA ARG A 8 5.26 -11.97 53.63
C ARG A 8 4.19 -11.15 54.35
N ALA A 9 4.23 -9.83 54.26
CA ALA A 9 3.20 -8.95 54.83
C ALA A 9 1.88 -8.96 54.04
N ALA A 10 1.94 -9.26 52.74
CA ALA A 10 0.78 -9.30 51.83
C ALA A 10 -0.09 -10.58 51.94
N ARG A 11 0.20 -11.51 52.88
CA ARG A 11 -0.54 -12.79 53.01
C ARG A 11 -1.83 -12.71 53.81
N ARG A 12 -2.34 -11.54 54.20
CA ARG A 12 -3.63 -11.41 54.86
C ARG A 12 -4.73 -10.96 53.88
N PRO A 13 -5.92 -11.56 53.87
CA PRO A 13 -6.95 -11.29 52.86
C PRO A 13 -7.58 -9.91 53.09
N ALA A 14 -7.18 -8.94 52.28
CA ALA A 14 -7.81 -7.62 52.21
C ALA A 14 -9.10 -7.60 51.35
N ARG A 15 -9.65 -8.78 51.04
CA ARG A 15 -10.81 -8.92 50.15
C ARG A 15 -12.12 -8.27 50.64
N PRO A 16 -12.48 -8.22 51.97
CA PRO A 16 -13.74 -7.61 52.38
C PRO A 16 -13.78 -6.07 52.25
N ALA A 17 -12.63 -5.39 52.36
CA ALA A 17 -12.60 -3.93 52.27
C ALA A 17 -12.81 -3.42 50.81
N VAL A 18 -12.41 -4.19 49.81
CA VAL A 18 -12.61 -3.85 48.40
C VAL A 18 -14.06 -4.08 47.98
N ALA A 19 -14.69 -5.15 48.44
CA ALA A 19 -16.10 -5.41 48.19
C ALA A 19 -17.01 -4.33 48.82
N ALA A 20 -16.64 -3.81 50.01
CA ALA A 20 -17.35 -2.70 50.64
C ALA A 20 -17.17 -1.38 49.86
N ALA A 21 -15.99 -1.10 49.30
CA ALA A 21 -15.77 0.09 48.49
C ALA A 21 -16.54 0.05 47.15
N PHE A 22 -16.68 -1.14 46.55
CA PHE A 22 -17.50 -1.32 45.34
C PHE A 22 -18.99 -1.27 45.60
N ALA A 23 -19.45 -1.70 46.78
CA ALA A 23 -20.86 -1.63 47.14
C ALA A 23 -21.32 -0.19 47.47
N LEU A 24 -20.42 0.68 47.88
CA LEU A 24 -20.70 2.09 48.18
C LEU A 24 -20.53 3.05 46.99
N ALA A 25 -19.81 2.63 45.97
CA ALA A 25 -19.55 3.46 44.78
C ALA A 25 -20.80 3.86 43.98
N PRO A 26 -21.80 2.98 43.77
CA PRO A 26 -23.03 3.36 43.07
C PRO A 26 -24.03 4.17 43.96
N ALA A 27 -23.86 4.20 45.28
CA ALA A 27 -24.74 4.96 46.16
C ALA A 27 -24.37 6.47 46.25
N ALA A 28 -23.16 6.83 45.93
CA ALA A 28 -22.69 8.21 45.99
C ALA A 28 -23.38 9.17 45.00
N PRO A 29 -23.67 8.77 43.74
CA PRO A 29 -24.45 9.61 42.81
C PRO A 29 -25.93 9.70 43.20
N ALA A 30 -26.51 8.65 43.82
CA ALA A 30 -27.90 8.67 44.27
C ALA A 30 -28.10 9.63 45.46
N LEU A 31 -27.09 9.79 46.32
CA LEU A 31 -27.13 10.76 47.42
C LEU A 31 -27.01 12.21 46.91
N ALA A 32 -26.31 12.40 45.77
CA ALA A 32 -26.14 13.72 45.15
C ALA A 32 -27.44 14.25 44.48
N VAL A 33 -28.35 13.34 44.08
CA VAL A 33 -29.63 13.68 43.42
C VAL A 33 -30.69 14.14 44.45
N VAL A 34 -30.52 13.82 45.73
CA VAL A 34 -31.48 14.15 46.81
C VAL A 34 -31.19 15.52 47.44
N LEU A 35 -30.04 16.15 47.14
CA LEU A 35 -29.70 17.49 47.65
C LEU A 35 -30.09 18.58 46.63
N PRO A 36 -30.64 19.74 47.07
CA PRO A 36 -31.09 20.78 46.17
C PRO A 36 -29.92 21.31 45.30
N ALA A 37 -30.21 21.47 44.01
CA ALA A 37 -29.26 21.92 43.04
C ALA A 37 -28.73 23.32 43.38
N GLY A 38 -27.41 23.46 43.61
CA GLY A 38 -26.73 24.76 43.67
C GLY A 38 -25.87 25.05 44.91
N GLY A 39 -25.47 24.07 45.71
CA GLY A 39 -24.62 24.31 46.88
C GLY A 39 -23.24 23.65 46.83
N PRO A 40 -22.27 24.12 47.66
CA PRO A 40 -20.92 23.58 47.75
C PRO A 40 -20.86 22.06 48.09
N ALA A 41 -21.97 21.49 48.58
CA ALA A 41 -22.08 20.06 48.87
C ALA A 41 -22.14 19.19 47.61
N LEU A 42 -22.66 19.69 46.48
CA LEU A 42 -22.74 18.95 45.20
C LEU A 42 -21.33 18.80 44.58
N THR A 43 -20.56 19.88 44.60
CA THR A 43 -19.16 19.86 44.12
C THR A 43 -18.28 18.96 44.99
N ALA A 44 -18.49 18.97 46.31
CA ALA A 44 -17.77 18.06 47.21
C ALA A 44 -18.14 16.58 46.96
N GLY A 45 -19.40 16.27 46.66
CA GLY A 45 -19.87 14.93 46.34
C GLY A 45 -19.32 14.40 45.04
N ILE A 46 -19.25 15.24 43.98
CA ILE A 46 -18.70 14.86 42.67
C ILE A 46 -17.17 14.67 42.76
N THR A 47 -16.46 15.54 43.47
CA THR A 47 -15.00 15.43 43.65
C THR A 47 -14.66 14.19 44.51
N MET A 48 -15.43 13.89 45.53
CA MET A 48 -15.25 12.67 46.36
C MET A 48 -15.51 11.41 45.53
N SER A 49 -16.54 11.38 44.71
CA SER A 49 -16.85 10.24 43.85
C SER A 49 -15.75 10.03 42.80
N ALA A 50 -15.26 11.09 42.15
CA ALA A 50 -14.15 11.02 41.21
C ALA A 50 -12.85 10.54 41.90
N PHE A 51 -12.59 11.00 43.12
CA PHE A 51 -11.43 10.55 43.90
C PHE A 51 -11.54 9.07 44.29
N CYS A 52 -12.73 8.58 44.68
CA CYS A 52 -12.96 7.17 44.99
C CYS A 52 -12.77 6.27 43.75
N VAL A 53 -13.26 6.69 42.59
CA VAL A 53 -13.07 5.97 41.32
C VAL A 53 -11.60 5.92 40.93
N LEU A 54 -10.90 7.03 41.05
CA LEU A 54 -9.46 7.10 40.75
C LEU A 54 -8.65 6.23 41.72
N ALA A 55 -8.95 6.32 43.03
CA ALA A 55 -8.34 5.49 44.08
C ALA A 55 -8.58 4.00 43.85
N ALA A 56 -9.79 3.61 43.45
CA ALA A 56 -10.14 2.23 43.13
C ALA A 56 -9.38 1.75 41.86
N ALA A 57 -9.25 2.59 40.82
CA ALA A 57 -8.52 2.27 39.62
C ALA A 57 -7.00 2.10 39.90
N VAL A 58 -6.41 2.99 40.68
CA VAL A 58 -5.00 2.89 41.11
C VAL A 58 -4.77 1.63 41.96
N TYR A 59 -5.68 1.33 42.87
CA TYR A 59 -5.60 0.14 43.71
C TYR A 59 -5.72 -1.16 42.90
N LEU A 60 -6.64 -1.23 41.92
CA LEU A 60 -6.75 -2.35 41.00
C LEU A 60 -5.51 -2.49 40.11
N GLY A 61 -4.93 -1.38 39.67
CA GLY A 61 -3.66 -1.36 38.95
C GLY A 61 -2.50 -1.93 39.78
N LEU A 62 -2.43 -1.55 41.05
CA LEU A 62 -1.47 -2.08 42.03
C LEU A 62 -1.68 -3.57 42.34
N LEU A 63 -2.94 -4.02 42.49
CA LEU A 63 -3.22 -5.44 42.67
C LEU A 63 -2.82 -6.28 41.45
N ARG A 64 -3.08 -5.80 40.22
CA ARG A 64 -2.66 -6.48 38.98
C ARG A 64 -1.14 -6.52 38.87
N ALA A 65 -0.46 -5.45 39.25
CA ALA A 65 1.02 -5.40 39.24
C ALA A 65 1.59 -6.37 40.30
N LEU A 66 0.97 -6.48 41.48
CA LEU A 66 1.36 -7.42 42.53
C LEU A 66 1.09 -8.88 42.13
N ASP A 67 -0.06 -9.18 41.51
CA ASP A 67 -0.34 -10.51 40.98
C ASP A 67 0.64 -10.90 39.86
N LYS A 68 0.94 -9.98 38.96
CA LYS A 68 1.96 -10.19 37.91
C LYS A 68 3.38 -10.39 38.49
N ALA A 69 3.73 -9.63 39.53
CA ALA A 69 5.02 -9.80 40.24
C ALA A 69 5.03 -11.11 41.05
N ARG A 70 3.89 -11.54 41.61
CA ARG A 70 3.74 -12.83 42.32
C ARG A 70 3.86 -14.00 41.37
N ASP A 71 3.18 -13.95 40.20
CA ASP A 71 3.28 -14.96 39.15
C ASP A 71 4.69 -15.05 38.58
N ALA A 72 5.40 -13.93 38.47
CA ALA A 72 6.81 -13.91 38.08
C ALA A 72 7.72 -14.50 39.17
N ALA A 73 7.39 -14.30 40.46
CA ALA A 73 8.17 -14.82 41.58
C ALA A 73 7.85 -16.28 41.94
N THR A 74 6.66 -16.79 41.56
CA THR A 74 6.24 -18.20 41.78
C THR A 74 6.47 -19.08 40.57
N ARG A 75 6.83 -18.53 39.43
CA ARG A 75 7.37 -19.35 38.34
C ARG A 75 8.64 -19.99 38.87
N PRO A 76 8.77 -21.33 38.91
CA PRO A 76 10.04 -21.96 39.19
C PRO A 76 11.02 -21.36 38.15
N GLU A 77 12.15 -20.84 38.61
CA GLU A 77 13.26 -20.56 37.67
C GLU A 77 13.38 -21.79 36.81
N PRO A 78 13.30 -21.66 35.48
CA PRO A 78 13.55 -22.80 34.64
C PRO A 78 14.94 -23.28 35.07
N VAL A 79 15.00 -24.50 35.59
CA VAL A 79 16.26 -25.18 35.86
C VAL A 79 17.04 -24.95 34.58
N LYS A 80 18.14 -24.22 34.66
CA LYS A 80 19.08 -24.07 33.55
C LYS A 80 19.58 -25.48 33.21
N SER A 81 18.78 -26.21 32.44
CA SER A 81 19.27 -27.37 31.72
C SER A 81 20.28 -26.76 30.73
N SER A 82 21.53 -26.98 31.00
CA SER A 82 22.66 -26.56 30.15
C SER A 82 22.68 -27.31 28.80
N ARG A 83 21.54 -27.82 28.33
CA ARG A 83 21.38 -28.60 27.10
C ARG A 83 20.01 -28.40 26.45
N SER A 84 19.65 -27.22 26.01
CA SER A 84 18.73 -26.86 24.90
C SER A 84 18.26 -25.43 25.01
N GLY A 85 19.15 -24.48 25.18
CA GLY A 85 18.84 -23.08 25.04
C GLY A 85 18.75 -22.76 23.56
N GLY A 86 17.54 -22.82 22.98
CA GLY A 86 17.31 -22.38 21.61
C GLY A 86 17.84 -20.95 21.40
N LEU A 87 18.22 -20.66 20.18
CA LEU A 87 18.80 -19.36 19.80
C LEU A 87 17.92 -18.21 20.31
N PRO A 88 18.47 -17.21 21.04
CA PRO A 88 17.69 -16.04 21.50
C PRO A 88 16.91 -15.41 20.34
N ALA A 89 15.65 -15.06 20.57
CA ALA A 89 14.75 -14.57 19.51
C ALA A 89 15.34 -13.38 18.71
N LYS A 90 16.06 -12.47 19.39
CA LYS A 90 16.76 -11.37 18.73
C LYS A 90 17.84 -11.86 17.76
N LYS A 91 18.67 -12.81 18.20
CA LYS A 91 19.76 -13.36 17.37
C LYS A 91 19.23 -14.21 16.21
N ARG A 92 18.13 -14.93 16.44
CA ARG A 92 17.44 -15.67 15.37
C ARG A 92 16.95 -14.71 14.27
N ARG A 93 16.25 -13.63 14.64
CA ARG A 93 15.78 -12.61 13.68
C ARG A 93 16.92 -11.97 12.91
N GLU A 94 18.02 -11.66 13.59
CA GLU A 94 19.21 -11.11 12.93
C GLU A 94 19.77 -12.07 11.86
N LEU A 95 19.88 -13.36 12.17
CA LEU A 95 20.33 -14.36 11.20
C LEU A 95 19.30 -14.59 10.07
N ASP A 96 17.99 -14.57 10.39
CA ASP A 96 16.93 -14.65 9.38
C ASP A 96 17.02 -13.45 8.40
N GLN A 97 17.33 -12.25 8.88
CA GLN A 97 17.55 -11.09 8.02
C GLN A 97 18.78 -11.24 7.12
N TRP A 98 19.89 -11.77 7.64
CA TRP A 98 21.07 -12.00 6.83
C TRP A 98 20.88 -13.13 5.81
N GLU A 99 20.19 -14.19 6.16
CA GLU A 99 19.77 -15.24 5.22
C GLU A 99 18.84 -14.67 4.13
N SER A 100 17.91 -13.81 4.50
CA SER A 100 17.05 -13.11 3.53
C SER A 100 17.87 -12.23 2.58
N ARG A 101 18.82 -11.42 3.09
CA ARG A 101 19.72 -10.63 2.24
C ARG A 101 20.56 -11.49 1.31
N LEU A 102 21.10 -12.62 1.83
CA LEU A 102 21.89 -13.59 1.06
C LEU A 102 21.14 -14.10 -0.17
N ASN A 103 19.85 -14.39 -0.01
CA ASN A 103 19.04 -15.02 -1.05
C ASN A 103 18.33 -14.02 -1.99
N HIS A 104 18.35 -12.72 -1.65
CA HIS A 104 17.60 -11.70 -2.41
C HIS A 104 18.47 -10.58 -2.96
N GLY A 105 19.72 -10.88 -3.27
CA GLY A 105 20.56 -10.00 -4.07
C GLY A 105 21.65 -9.22 -3.32
N TRP A 106 21.88 -9.48 -2.02
CA TRP A 106 22.98 -8.89 -1.25
C TRP A 106 23.90 -9.99 -0.70
N SER A 107 24.36 -10.89 -1.60
CA SER A 107 25.08 -12.09 -1.19
C SER A 107 26.47 -11.80 -0.66
N THR A 108 27.23 -10.88 -1.24
CA THR A 108 28.62 -10.59 -0.83
C THR A 108 28.70 -10.12 0.61
N THR A 109 27.88 -9.12 0.96
CA THR A 109 27.84 -8.60 2.34
C THR A 109 27.29 -9.64 3.32
N ALA A 110 26.23 -10.36 2.94
CA ALA A 110 25.62 -11.39 3.79
C ALA A 110 26.54 -12.59 3.99
N GLU A 111 27.24 -13.06 2.96
CA GLU A 111 28.26 -14.13 3.06
C GLU A 111 29.37 -13.73 4.04
N ALA A 112 29.90 -12.51 3.95
CA ALA A 112 30.94 -12.05 4.86
C ALA A 112 30.48 -12.08 6.33
N VAL A 113 29.26 -11.58 6.61
CA VAL A 113 28.71 -11.57 7.97
C VAL A 113 28.42 -12.99 8.47
N LEU A 114 27.75 -13.82 7.67
CA LEU A 114 27.42 -15.20 8.06
C LEU A 114 28.66 -16.06 8.24
N THR A 115 29.69 -15.88 7.41
CA THR A 115 30.99 -16.53 7.56
C THR A 115 31.65 -16.12 8.88
N GLY A 116 31.63 -14.84 9.23
CA GLY A 116 32.13 -14.38 10.53
C GLY A 116 31.38 -14.98 11.72
N VAL A 117 30.08 -15.26 11.59
CA VAL A 117 29.32 -16.00 12.62
C VAL A 117 29.79 -17.45 12.72
N VAL A 118 30.01 -18.14 11.58
CA VAL A 118 30.50 -19.53 11.55
C VAL A 118 31.89 -19.66 12.18
N GLU A 119 32.78 -18.72 11.90
CA GLU A 119 34.19 -18.75 12.34
C GLU A 119 34.38 -18.21 13.76
N SER A 120 33.34 -17.67 14.39
CA SER A 120 33.42 -17.07 15.73
C SER A 120 33.78 -18.12 16.79
N LYS A 121 34.92 -17.93 17.44
CA LYS A 121 35.39 -18.81 18.55
C LYS A 121 34.53 -18.72 19.81
N THR A 122 33.78 -17.64 19.97
CA THR A 122 32.89 -17.35 21.11
C THR A 122 31.43 -17.46 20.75
N GLY A 123 31.11 -17.88 19.53
CA GLY A 123 29.77 -17.97 18.99
C GLY A 123 28.95 -19.11 19.61
N ASN A 124 27.64 -18.91 19.68
CA ASN A 124 26.70 -19.95 20.03
C ASN A 124 26.64 -20.99 18.90
N TYR A 125 26.76 -22.29 19.22
CA TYR A 125 26.74 -23.40 18.25
C TYR A 125 25.51 -23.37 17.32
N GLU A 126 24.31 -23.09 17.85
CA GLU A 126 23.07 -22.99 17.03
C GLU A 126 23.14 -21.85 16.02
N SER A 127 23.77 -20.71 16.41
CA SER A 127 23.99 -19.59 15.48
C SER A 127 24.93 -19.99 14.34
N GLN A 128 26.00 -20.73 14.65
CA GLN A 128 26.97 -21.19 13.67
C GLN A 128 26.34 -22.20 12.70
N VAL A 129 25.56 -23.16 13.23
CA VAL A 129 24.85 -24.17 12.40
C VAL A 129 23.85 -23.47 11.47
N LYS A 130 23.05 -22.52 11.98
CA LYS A 130 22.08 -21.78 11.16
C LYS A 130 22.78 -20.97 10.07
N ALA A 131 23.84 -20.23 10.40
CA ALA A 131 24.60 -19.45 9.42
C ALA A 131 25.25 -20.37 8.35
N LEU A 132 25.82 -21.48 8.77
CA LEU A 132 26.40 -22.47 7.83
C LEU A 132 25.32 -23.06 6.90
N ALA A 133 24.16 -23.44 7.43
CA ALA A 133 23.05 -23.96 6.64
C ALA A 133 22.59 -22.96 5.58
N ALA A 134 22.45 -21.66 5.93
CA ALA A 134 22.11 -20.59 5.00
C ALA A 134 23.17 -20.48 3.88
N LEU A 135 24.46 -20.43 4.24
CA LEU A 135 25.56 -20.35 3.25
C LEU A 135 25.57 -21.55 2.31
N CYS A 136 25.42 -22.76 2.84
CA CYS A 136 25.40 -23.99 2.04
C CYS A 136 24.18 -24.02 1.11
N GLY A 137 23.00 -23.63 1.60
CA GLY A 137 21.77 -23.56 0.81
C GLY A 137 21.92 -22.59 -0.36
N HIS A 138 22.40 -21.38 -0.10
CA HIS A 138 22.65 -20.36 -1.12
C HIS A 138 23.63 -20.86 -2.19
N ARG A 139 24.78 -21.38 -1.79
CA ARG A 139 25.79 -21.92 -2.72
C ARG A 139 25.27 -23.07 -3.54
N ALA A 140 24.45 -23.95 -2.97
CA ALA A 140 23.84 -25.07 -3.69
C ALA A 140 22.84 -24.58 -4.77
N VAL A 141 22.07 -23.52 -4.48
CA VAL A 141 21.17 -22.89 -5.48
C VAL A 141 21.99 -22.23 -6.59
N ARG A 142 22.99 -21.44 -6.22
CA ARG A 142 23.84 -20.70 -7.17
C ARG A 142 24.64 -21.65 -8.08
N ALA A 143 25.16 -22.75 -7.55
CA ALA A 143 25.90 -23.75 -8.32
C ALA A 143 25.06 -24.46 -9.39
N ARG A 144 23.73 -24.45 -9.27
CA ARG A 144 22.80 -25.03 -10.27
C ARG A 144 22.42 -24.05 -11.38
N ARG A 145 22.70 -22.74 -11.19
CA ARG A 145 22.40 -21.71 -12.19
C ARG A 145 23.53 -21.64 -13.19
N THR A 146 23.15 -21.58 -14.45
CA THR A 146 24.08 -21.34 -15.57
C THR A 146 23.81 -19.95 -16.10
N ALA A 147 24.85 -19.15 -16.29
CA ALA A 147 24.73 -17.82 -16.90
C ALA A 147 24.15 -17.96 -18.32
N ARG A 148 23.09 -17.21 -18.60
CA ARG A 148 22.41 -17.18 -19.89
C ARG A 148 22.65 -15.84 -20.57
N THR A 149 22.70 -15.85 -21.90
CA THR A 149 22.60 -14.63 -22.71
C THR A 149 21.19 -14.58 -23.31
N LEU A 150 20.41 -13.60 -22.90
CA LEU A 150 18.99 -13.49 -23.20
C LEU A 150 18.73 -12.27 -24.12
N ARG A 151 17.73 -12.36 -24.98
CA ARG A 151 17.24 -11.24 -25.78
C ARG A 151 15.78 -10.99 -25.45
N ALA A 152 15.45 -9.73 -25.16
CA ALA A 152 14.12 -9.24 -24.94
C ALA A 152 13.87 -7.98 -25.78
N ASP A 153 12.61 -7.65 -26.04
CA ASP A 153 12.24 -6.35 -26.59
C ASP A 153 12.18 -5.32 -25.45
N VAL A 154 11.61 -5.73 -24.31
CA VAL A 154 11.47 -4.91 -23.12
C VAL A 154 12.02 -5.65 -21.89
N THR A 155 12.80 -4.96 -21.07
CA THR A 155 13.22 -5.45 -19.74
C THR A 155 12.59 -4.59 -18.66
N ILE A 156 11.79 -5.19 -17.77
CA ILE A 156 11.17 -4.50 -16.62
C ILE A 156 11.99 -4.81 -15.38
N ILE A 157 12.55 -3.76 -14.77
CA ILE A 157 13.28 -3.80 -13.51
C ILE A 157 12.38 -3.19 -12.44
N SER A 158 11.86 -3.99 -11.53
CA SER A 158 10.88 -3.52 -10.55
C SER A 158 10.83 -4.42 -9.31
N THR A 159 10.21 -3.92 -8.25
CA THR A 159 9.85 -4.73 -7.08
C THR A 159 8.58 -5.52 -7.38
N LEU A 160 8.72 -6.82 -7.68
CA LEU A 160 7.64 -7.69 -8.14
C LEU A 160 6.89 -8.42 -7.01
N ASN A 161 7.30 -8.22 -5.75
CA ASN A 161 6.73 -8.89 -4.56
C ASN A 161 5.88 -7.99 -3.67
N LEU A 162 5.55 -6.76 -4.11
CA LEU A 162 4.69 -5.83 -3.39
C LEU A 162 3.26 -5.91 -3.89
N ARG A 163 2.30 -5.82 -2.96
CA ARG A 163 0.87 -5.67 -3.30
C ARG A 163 0.53 -4.19 -3.53
N GLY A 164 -0.21 -3.90 -4.58
CA GLY A 164 -0.71 -2.55 -4.84
C GLY A 164 -0.47 -2.02 -6.24
N GLY A 165 -0.49 -0.69 -6.39
CA GLY A 165 -0.47 -0.01 -7.70
C GLY A 165 0.72 -0.36 -8.59
N THR A 166 1.93 -0.43 -8.02
CA THR A 166 3.14 -0.81 -8.78
C THR A 166 3.01 -2.18 -9.44
N THR A 167 2.47 -3.18 -8.72
CA THR A 167 2.26 -4.52 -9.26
C THR A 167 1.15 -4.54 -10.31
N SER A 168 0.05 -3.80 -10.08
CA SER A 168 -1.02 -3.67 -11.07
C SER A 168 -0.54 -2.98 -12.35
N ALA A 169 0.33 -1.98 -12.23
CA ALA A 169 0.93 -1.32 -13.39
C ALA A 169 1.88 -2.25 -14.15
N ASN A 170 2.74 -3.00 -13.42
CA ASN A 170 3.60 -4.01 -14.06
C ASN A 170 2.79 -5.08 -14.79
N GLU A 171 1.75 -5.63 -14.16
CA GLU A 171 0.87 -6.64 -14.75
C GLU A 171 0.21 -6.13 -16.04
N ALA A 172 -0.40 -4.94 -16.01
CA ALA A 172 -1.07 -4.35 -17.16
C ALA A 172 -0.09 -4.12 -18.33
N GLU A 173 1.12 -3.64 -18.06
CA GLU A 173 2.13 -3.45 -19.09
C GLU A 173 2.67 -4.76 -19.65
N ILE A 174 2.94 -5.77 -18.80
CA ILE A 174 3.38 -7.09 -19.25
C ILE A 174 2.32 -7.71 -20.16
N LEU A 175 1.03 -7.62 -19.80
CA LEU A 175 -0.07 -8.12 -20.61
C LEU A 175 -0.15 -7.38 -21.97
N ALA A 176 0.01 -6.05 -21.97
CA ALA A 176 0.02 -5.26 -23.19
C ALA A 176 1.21 -5.64 -24.12
N TYR A 177 2.42 -5.77 -23.57
CA TYR A 177 3.58 -6.20 -24.35
C TYR A 177 3.43 -7.62 -24.88
N ARG A 178 2.95 -8.54 -24.04
CA ARG A 178 2.69 -9.92 -24.43
C ARG A 178 1.65 -10.02 -25.55
N SER A 179 0.55 -9.25 -25.48
CA SER A 179 -0.47 -9.22 -26.53
C SER A 179 0.06 -8.69 -27.86
N ALA A 180 1.05 -7.78 -27.84
CA ALA A 180 1.76 -7.28 -29.02
C ALA A 180 2.86 -8.22 -29.54
N GLY A 181 3.02 -9.40 -28.94
CA GLY A 181 4.04 -10.37 -29.34
C GLY A 181 5.46 -10.02 -28.90
N LEU A 182 5.64 -9.03 -27.99
CA LEU A 182 6.93 -8.61 -27.49
C LEU A 182 7.46 -9.59 -26.45
N LYS A 183 8.77 -9.82 -26.43
CA LYS A 183 9.46 -10.57 -25.39
C LYS A 183 9.79 -9.66 -24.21
N VAL A 184 9.40 -10.08 -23.02
CA VAL A 184 9.55 -9.31 -21.77
C VAL A 184 10.45 -10.05 -20.79
N ALA A 185 11.56 -9.42 -20.44
CA ALA A 185 12.46 -9.88 -19.39
C ALA A 185 12.08 -9.22 -18.05
N LEU A 186 11.94 -9.98 -16.98
CA LEU A 186 11.58 -9.49 -15.66
C LEU A 186 12.78 -9.59 -14.71
N VAL A 187 13.22 -8.46 -14.19
CA VAL A 187 14.26 -8.37 -13.16
C VAL A 187 13.59 -7.97 -11.86
N HIS A 188 13.55 -8.88 -10.90
CA HIS A 188 13.05 -8.60 -9.56
C HIS A 188 14.13 -7.88 -8.76
N HIS A 189 13.86 -6.64 -8.34
CA HIS A 189 14.69 -5.87 -7.43
C HIS A 189 13.90 -5.56 -6.14
N PRO A 190 14.07 -6.34 -5.07
CA PRO A 190 13.36 -6.10 -3.81
C PRO A 190 13.85 -4.82 -3.13
N VAL A 191 13.00 -4.23 -2.29
CA VAL A 191 13.41 -3.15 -1.39
C VAL A 191 14.19 -3.76 -0.23
N MET A 192 15.43 -3.30 -0.01
CA MET A 192 16.28 -3.80 1.07
C MET A 192 15.58 -3.69 2.43
N ASP A 193 15.64 -4.77 3.20
CA ASP A 193 15.06 -4.91 4.55
C ASP A 193 13.52 -4.76 4.62
N ARG A 194 12.84 -4.74 3.46
CA ARG A 194 11.39 -4.61 3.42
C ARG A 194 10.78 -5.77 2.60
N ALA A 195 10.20 -6.73 3.30
CA ALA A 195 9.48 -7.86 2.67
C ALA A 195 10.33 -8.63 1.63
N MET A 196 11.64 -8.73 1.85
CA MET A 196 12.57 -9.39 0.91
C MET A 196 12.29 -10.89 0.75
N ASP A 197 11.79 -11.52 1.80
CA ASP A 197 11.42 -12.94 1.87
C ASP A 197 10.08 -13.28 1.19
N ARG A 198 9.34 -12.27 0.74
CA ARG A 198 8.09 -12.51 0.01
C ARG A 198 8.38 -13.00 -1.40
N PRO A 199 7.65 -14.00 -1.88
CA PRO A 199 7.73 -14.42 -3.27
C PRO A 199 7.20 -13.31 -4.20
N ILE A 200 7.55 -13.39 -5.47
CA ILE A 200 6.91 -12.60 -6.53
C ILE A 200 5.40 -12.78 -6.41
N GLU A 201 4.63 -11.70 -6.56
CA GLU A 201 3.17 -11.75 -6.49
C GLU A 201 2.60 -12.75 -7.52
N PRO A 202 1.66 -13.62 -7.12
CA PRO A 202 1.16 -14.71 -7.96
C PRO A 202 0.71 -14.26 -9.35
N ARG A 203 0.02 -13.13 -9.46
CA ARG A 203 -0.46 -12.61 -10.73
C ARG A 203 0.67 -12.16 -11.69
N ILE A 204 1.85 -11.84 -11.19
CA ILE A 204 3.04 -11.63 -12.04
C ILE A 204 3.70 -12.96 -12.36
N LEU A 205 3.79 -13.86 -11.36
CA LEU A 205 4.37 -15.18 -11.52
C LEU A 205 3.62 -16.01 -12.59
N ASP A 206 2.28 -15.92 -12.61
CA ASP A 206 1.42 -16.60 -13.57
C ASP A 206 1.61 -16.10 -15.03
N LEU A 207 2.21 -14.94 -15.21
CA LEU A 207 2.55 -14.41 -16.54
C LEU A 207 3.88 -14.92 -17.08
N ILE A 208 4.74 -15.48 -16.21
CA ILE A 208 6.06 -16.01 -16.59
C ILE A 208 5.88 -17.37 -17.24
N ASP A 209 6.04 -17.43 -18.56
CA ASP A 209 5.91 -18.65 -19.36
C ASP A 209 7.26 -19.23 -19.82
N GLY A 210 8.36 -18.58 -19.48
CA GLY A 210 9.71 -18.96 -19.84
C GLY A 210 10.10 -18.74 -21.31
N GLY A 211 9.16 -18.29 -22.13
CA GLY A 211 9.36 -18.05 -23.57
C GLY A 211 9.19 -16.59 -23.95
N GLN A 212 7.97 -16.07 -23.86
CA GLN A 212 7.66 -14.67 -24.15
C GLN A 212 7.89 -13.77 -22.93
N VAL A 213 7.51 -14.23 -21.76
CA VAL A 213 7.77 -13.55 -20.48
C VAL A 213 8.67 -14.44 -19.63
N PHE A 214 9.82 -13.96 -19.22
CA PHE A 214 10.78 -14.77 -18.49
C PHE A 214 11.49 -14.00 -17.37
N GLU A 215 11.82 -14.72 -16.32
CA GLU A 215 12.60 -14.21 -15.18
C GLU A 215 14.09 -14.18 -15.53
N VAL A 216 14.76 -13.11 -15.12
CA VAL A 216 16.20 -12.91 -15.25
C VAL A 216 16.88 -13.17 -13.91
N HIS A 217 17.93 -13.96 -13.93
CA HIS A 217 18.76 -14.26 -12.77
C HIS A 217 19.99 -13.36 -12.70
N PRO A 218 20.61 -13.21 -11.51
CA PRO A 218 21.79 -12.35 -11.34
C PRO A 218 22.96 -12.67 -12.27
N GLU A 219 23.10 -13.93 -12.67
CA GLU A 219 24.20 -14.39 -13.51
C GLU A 219 23.98 -14.14 -15.02
N ASP A 220 22.77 -13.72 -15.40
CA ASP A 220 22.39 -13.55 -16.80
C ASP A 220 22.91 -12.23 -17.39
N THR A 221 23.07 -12.24 -18.72
CA THR A 221 23.22 -11.02 -19.53
C THR A 221 21.97 -10.85 -20.40
N VAL A 222 21.34 -9.68 -20.36
CA VAL A 222 20.14 -9.37 -21.14
C VAL A 222 20.47 -8.27 -22.14
N HIS A 223 20.19 -8.51 -23.43
CA HIS A 223 20.17 -7.49 -24.47
C HIS A 223 18.73 -7.11 -24.78
N CYS A 224 18.37 -5.83 -24.72
CA CYS A 224 17.02 -5.38 -25.00
C CYS A 224 16.97 -4.02 -25.71
N ASP A 225 15.84 -3.73 -26.36
CA ASP A 225 15.62 -2.43 -26.99
C ASP A 225 15.33 -1.36 -25.94
N LEU A 226 14.55 -1.72 -24.90
CA LEU A 226 14.14 -0.81 -23.83
C LEU A 226 14.24 -1.46 -22.44
N ALA A 227 14.98 -0.82 -21.53
CA ALA A 227 14.95 -1.13 -20.11
C ALA A 227 14.05 -0.13 -19.38
N ILE A 228 13.07 -0.62 -18.64
CA ILE A 228 12.12 0.16 -17.83
C ILE A 228 12.41 -0.10 -16.37
N VAL A 229 12.87 0.92 -15.67
CA VAL A 229 13.09 0.89 -14.21
C VAL A 229 11.90 1.49 -13.53
N ARG A 230 11.22 0.72 -12.70
CA ARG A 230 10.02 1.18 -11.98
C ARG A 230 10.21 1.05 -10.47
N PHE A 231 9.70 2.01 -9.74
CA PHE A 231 9.73 2.09 -8.30
C PHE A 231 11.08 2.55 -7.73
N PRO A 232 11.37 3.87 -7.80
CA PRO A 232 12.63 4.48 -7.35
C PRO A 232 13.07 4.07 -5.95
N VAL A 233 12.13 3.88 -5.02
CA VAL A 233 12.40 3.42 -3.64
C VAL A 233 13.27 2.17 -3.57
N ALA A 234 13.11 1.24 -4.52
CA ALA A 234 13.94 0.03 -4.54
C ALA A 234 15.38 0.32 -4.96
N LEU A 235 15.59 1.38 -5.75
CA LEU A 235 16.88 1.74 -6.33
C LEU A 235 17.74 2.62 -5.42
N GLU A 236 17.27 3.05 -4.24
CA GLU A 236 18.12 3.72 -3.25
C GLU A 236 19.31 2.86 -2.82
N LYS A 237 19.13 1.54 -2.84
CA LYS A 237 20.19 0.57 -2.54
C LYS A 237 20.16 -0.55 -3.57
N LEU A 238 21.13 -0.54 -4.47
CA LEU A 238 21.26 -1.59 -5.46
C LEU A 238 21.58 -2.95 -4.82
N MET A 239 20.96 -3.99 -5.36
CA MET A 239 21.42 -5.36 -5.13
C MET A 239 22.89 -5.50 -5.53
N GLU A 240 23.65 -6.29 -4.79
CA GLU A 240 25.03 -6.66 -5.16
C GLU A 240 25.02 -7.64 -6.34
N ASP A 241 24.10 -8.62 -6.30
CA ASP A 241 23.90 -9.61 -7.34
C ASP A 241 22.91 -9.07 -8.38
N ARG A 242 23.43 -8.47 -9.44
CA ARG A 242 22.64 -7.89 -10.51
C ARG A 242 22.98 -8.53 -11.84
N PRO A 243 21.97 -8.76 -12.71
CA PRO A 243 22.24 -9.16 -14.09
C PRO A 243 22.91 -8.02 -14.84
N ARG A 244 23.66 -8.37 -15.87
CA ARG A 244 24.16 -7.41 -16.85
C ARG A 244 23.03 -7.09 -17.83
N ILE A 245 22.68 -5.82 -17.95
CA ILE A 245 21.63 -5.36 -18.87
C ILE A 245 22.27 -4.40 -19.87
N GLU A 246 22.11 -4.73 -21.15
CA GLU A 246 22.55 -3.93 -22.28
C GLU A 246 21.31 -3.51 -23.08
N ALA A 247 20.80 -2.31 -22.76
CA ALA A 247 19.62 -1.74 -23.38
C ALA A 247 19.99 -0.67 -24.40
N ALA A 248 19.27 -0.63 -25.52
CA ALA A 248 19.42 0.46 -26.48
C ALA A 248 18.93 1.79 -25.88
N ARG A 249 17.91 1.74 -25.02
CA ARG A 249 17.41 2.86 -24.23
C ARG A 249 17.04 2.40 -22.82
N THR A 250 17.23 3.29 -21.84
CA THR A 250 16.80 3.06 -20.45
C THR A 250 15.92 4.22 -20.00
N VAL A 251 14.81 3.89 -19.32
CA VAL A 251 13.91 4.86 -18.71
C VAL A 251 13.69 4.55 -17.23
N LEU A 252 13.62 5.58 -16.39
CA LEU A 252 13.24 5.49 -15.00
C LEU A 252 11.85 6.10 -14.80
N LEU A 253 10.92 5.31 -14.26
CA LEU A 253 9.55 5.75 -14.00
C LEU A 253 9.42 6.24 -12.58
N VAL A 254 9.17 7.53 -12.43
CA VAL A 254 8.91 8.15 -11.12
C VAL A 254 7.42 7.99 -10.80
N ASN A 255 7.08 6.85 -10.18
CA ASN A 255 5.72 6.48 -9.81
C ASN A 255 5.36 6.78 -8.34
N GLN A 256 6.26 7.43 -7.63
CA GLN A 256 6.09 7.89 -6.26
C GLN A 256 6.93 9.14 -6.04
N THR A 257 6.39 10.11 -5.32
CA THR A 257 7.11 11.34 -4.96
C THR A 257 8.25 11.05 -3.97
N PRO A 258 9.35 11.85 -3.98
CA PRO A 258 10.49 11.67 -3.08
C PRO A 258 10.13 11.77 -1.59
N PHE A 259 9.12 12.59 -1.24
CA PHE A 259 8.56 12.66 0.11
C PHE A 259 7.10 12.20 0.10
N GLU A 260 6.60 11.80 1.28
CA GLU A 260 5.20 11.36 1.45
C GLU A 260 4.21 12.54 1.42
N GLU A 261 4.63 13.69 1.99
CA GLU A 261 3.81 14.90 2.08
C GLU A 261 4.64 16.12 1.71
N TYR A 262 4.00 17.13 1.13
CA TYR A 262 4.61 18.42 0.80
C TYR A 262 3.79 19.55 1.42
N GLY A 263 4.46 20.36 2.25
CA GLY A 263 3.88 21.54 2.89
C GLY A 263 4.59 22.82 2.51
N LEU A 264 4.23 23.93 3.17
CA LEU A 264 4.83 25.25 2.92
C LEU A 264 6.36 25.31 3.15
N THR A 265 6.88 24.42 3.97
CA THR A 265 8.31 24.37 4.36
C THR A 265 9.08 23.23 3.71
N GLY A 266 8.54 22.58 2.70
CA GLY A 266 9.16 21.44 1.99
C GLY A 266 8.49 20.10 2.24
N GLY A 267 9.18 19.01 1.89
CA GLY A 267 8.67 17.65 2.03
C GLY A 267 8.88 17.06 3.42
N TYR A 268 7.98 16.18 3.82
CA TYR A 268 8.02 15.45 5.08
C TYR A 268 8.01 13.94 4.83
N GLY A 269 8.78 13.19 5.65
CA GLY A 269 8.89 11.76 5.53
C GLY A 269 9.61 11.36 4.23
N SER A 270 10.87 10.98 4.28
CA SER A 270 11.58 10.57 3.05
C SER A 270 11.10 9.20 2.59
N ALA A 271 10.60 9.12 1.37
CA ALA A 271 10.32 7.87 0.70
C ALA A 271 11.55 7.35 -0.06
N TRP A 272 12.34 8.24 -0.68
CA TRP A 272 13.56 7.92 -1.41
C TRP A 272 14.40 9.17 -1.76
N SER A 273 15.68 8.98 -2.00
CA SER A 273 16.65 10.02 -2.36
C SER A 273 16.85 10.08 -3.87
N ILE A 274 16.60 11.24 -4.46
CA ILE A 274 16.82 11.51 -5.90
C ILE A 274 18.26 11.22 -6.30
N SER A 275 19.22 11.78 -5.55
CA SER A 275 20.64 11.65 -5.86
C SER A 275 21.17 10.21 -5.73
N ASP A 276 20.64 9.44 -4.76
CA ASP A 276 21.04 8.04 -4.60
C ASP A 276 20.49 7.19 -5.75
N VAL A 277 19.24 7.41 -6.13
CA VAL A 277 18.60 6.68 -7.24
C VAL A 277 19.29 7.00 -8.55
N GLU A 278 19.52 8.28 -8.86
CA GLU A 278 20.22 8.71 -10.08
C GLU A 278 21.62 8.08 -10.17
N ARG A 279 22.42 8.19 -9.11
CA ARG A 279 23.75 7.59 -9.04
C ARG A 279 23.71 6.07 -9.26
N ASN A 280 22.77 5.39 -8.61
CA ASN A 280 22.68 3.94 -8.65
C ASN A 280 22.20 3.43 -10.02
N VAL A 281 21.20 4.07 -10.62
CA VAL A 281 20.73 3.69 -11.96
C VAL A 281 21.79 3.98 -13.00
N THR A 282 22.45 5.13 -12.94
CA THR A 282 23.60 5.46 -13.83
C THR A 282 24.74 4.44 -13.70
N ALA A 283 25.07 4.03 -12.47
CA ALA A 283 26.14 3.06 -12.24
C ALA A 283 25.81 1.65 -12.76
N TRP A 284 24.53 1.27 -12.78
CA TRP A 284 24.11 -0.05 -13.27
C TRP A 284 23.78 -0.08 -14.76
N LEU A 285 23.02 0.90 -15.23
CA LEU A 285 22.37 0.87 -16.56
C LEU A 285 22.89 1.96 -17.50
N GLY A 286 23.73 2.87 -17.02
CA GLY A 286 24.24 4.00 -17.79
C GLY A 286 23.24 5.14 -17.97
N PRO A 287 23.37 5.92 -19.05
CA PRO A 287 22.48 7.04 -19.35
C PRO A 287 21.02 6.60 -19.44
N HIS A 288 20.12 7.39 -18.85
CA HIS A 288 18.70 7.08 -18.82
C HIS A 288 17.86 8.36 -18.73
N THR A 289 16.61 8.28 -19.18
CA THR A 289 15.64 9.37 -19.14
C THR A 289 14.61 9.10 -18.04
N TRP A 290 14.31 10.10 -17.24
CA TRP A 290 13.27 10.03 -16.21
C TRP A 290 11.90 10.37 -16.80
N TYR A 291 10.88 9.62 -16.44
CA TYR A 291 9.49 9.88 -16.80
C TYR A 291 8.65 9.97 -15.53
N ALA A 292 7.96 11.09 -15.32
CA ALA A 292 6.90 11.15 -14.33
C ALA A 292 5.68 10.35 -14.82
N ILE A 293 4.97 9.66 -13.89
CA ILE A 293 3.75 8.93 -14.26
C ILE A 293 2.55 9.85 -14.48
N GLY A 294 2.66 11.13 -14.12
CA GLY A 294 1.61 12.11 -14.31
C GLY A 294 2.03 13.52 -13.87
N PRO A 295 1.16 14.51 -14.12
CA PRO A 295 1.44 15.92 -13.85
C PRO A 295 1.83 16.20 -12.40
N ALA A 296 1.12 15.61 -11.43
CA ALA A 296 1.38 15.85 -10.02
C ALA A 296 2.82 15.49 -9.60
N VAL A 297 3.36 14.39 -10.12
CA VAL A 297 4.76 13.98 -9.85
C VAL A 297 5.75 14.94 -10.51
N ARG A 298 5.52 15.30 -11.79
CA ARG A 298 6.36 16.26 -12.50
C ARG A 298 6.41 17.60 -11.77
N ASP A 299 5.25 18.12 -11.37
CA ASP A 299 5.14 19.44 -10.74
C ASP A 299 5.83 19.47 -9.38
N ILE A 300 5.72 18.37 -8.62
CA ILE A 300 6.46 18.22 -7.37
C ILE A 300 7.97 18.20 -7.61
N LEU A 301 8.45 17.42 -8.56
CA LEU A 301 9.87 17.39 -8.90
C LEU A 301 10.37 18.79 -9.28
N ARG A 302 9.64 19.51 -10.12
CA ARG A 302 10.00 20.86 -10.57
C ARG A 302 9.89 21.93 -9.48
N THR A 303 8.90 21.83 -8.60
CA THR A 303 8.64 22.85 -7.57
C THR A 303 9.50 22.66 -6.32
N HIS A 304 9.69 21.41 -5.87
CA HIS A 304 10.32 21.12 -4.58
C HIS A 304 11.71 20.53 -4.69
N HIS A 305 12.10 20.04 -5.89
CA HIS A 305 13.36 19.34 -6.13
C HIS A 305 14.12 19.88 -7.35
N ALA A 306 13.86 21.14 -7.74
CA ALA A 306 14.44 21.75 -8.95
C ALA A 306 15.99 21.66 -8.98
N GLU A 307 16.65 21.87 -7.84
CA GLU A 307 18.10 21.80 -7.73
C GLU A 307 18.60 20.35 -7.87
N GLU A 308 17.89 19.39 -7.26
CA GLU A 308 18.28 17.99 -7.30
C GLU A 308 18.12 17.36 -8.69
N ILE A 309 17.12 17.84 -9.47
CA ILE A 309 16.86 17.34 -10.83
C ILE A 309 17.56 18.16 -11.93
N ALA A 310 18.29 19.21 -11.61
CA ALA A 310 18.88 20.12 -12.62
C ALA A 310 19.80 19.43 -13.63
N GLY A 311 20.41 18.30 -13.26
CA GLY A 311 21.28 17.49 -14.13
C GLY A 311 20.62 16.23 -14.69
N ILE A 312 19.34 16.02 -14.42
CA ILE A 312 18.59 14.81 -14.80
C ILE A 312 17.83 15.06 -16.11
N ASP A 313 17.92 14.12 -17.04
CA ASP A 313 17.11 14.11 -18.25
C ASP A 313 15.66 13.72 -17.91
N LEU A 314 14.84 14.71 -17.52
CA LEU A 314 13.43 14.54 -17.20
C LEU A 314 12.59 14.84 -18.44
N ALA A 315 11.91 13.81 -18.97
CA ALA A 315 11.04 13.93 -20.13
C ALA A 315 9.88 14.89 -19.89
N GLU A 316 9.48 15.62 -20.94
CA GLU A 316 8.26 16.45 -20.93
C GLU A 316 6.99 15.59 -20.99
N ASP A 317 7.04 14.46 -21.69
CA ASP A 317 5.97 13.48 -21.77
C ASP A 317 5.87 12.65 -20.48
N PHE A 318 4.66 12.10 -20.25
CA PHE A 318 4.39 11.27 -19.09
C PHE A 318 4.40 9.78 -19.43
N TRP A 319 4.85 8.97 -18.48
CA TRP A 319 4.64 7.52 -18.54
C TRP A 319 3.36 7.15 -17.79
N TYR A 320 2.23 7.35 -18.41
CA TYR A 320 0.93 7.04 -17.79
C TYR A 320 0.80 5.55 -17.47
N GLU A 321 0.10 5.25 -16.39
CA GLU A 321 -0.33 3.87 -16.08
C GLU A 321 -1.30 3.35 -17.15
N THR A 322 -1.26 2.05 -17.38
CA THR A 322 -2.08 1.38 -18.39
C THR A 322 -3.25 0.67 -17.75
N ILE A 323 -4.40 0.71 -18.43
CA ILE A 323 -5.63 0.01 -18.05
C ILE A 323 -6.31 -0.57 -19.29
N ASP A 324 -6.77 -1.82 -19.20
CA ASP A 324 -7.61 -2.44 -20.23
C ASP A 324 -9.09 -2.22 -19.90
N VAL A 325 -9.79 -1.48 -20.76
CA VAL A 325 -11.22 -1.19 -20.59
C VAL A 325 -12.07 -2.46 -20.54
N ALA A 326 -11.68 -3.51 -21.28
CA ALA A 326 -12.43 -4.76 -21.30
C ALA A 326 -12.46 -5.46 -19.93
N GLU A 327 -11.37 -5.32 -19.15
CA GLU A 327 -11.29 -5.88 -17.78
C GLU A 327 -12.14 -5.11 -16.77
N TRP A 328 -12.48 -3.86 -17.09
CA TRP A 328 -13.21 -2.95 -16.20
C TRP A 328 -14.67 -2.74 -16.61
N ALA A 329 -15.12 -3.32 -17.72
CA ALA A 329 -16.51 -3.29 -18.12
C ALA A 329 -17.35 -4.17 -17.18
N PRO A 330 -18.27 -3.61 -16.34
CA PRO A 330 -19.11 -4.41 -15.46
C PRO A 330 -20.08 -5.27 -16.27
N GLU A 331 -20.27 -6.53 -15.85
CA GLU A 331 -21.24 -7.45 -16.50
C GLU A 331 -22.67 -6.94 -16.39
N GLN A 332 -22.97 -6.31 -15.25
CA GLN A 332 -24.27 -5.70 -15.01
C GLN A 332 -24.04 -4.26 -14.54
N ARG A 333 -24.78 -3.34 -15.13
CA ARG A 333 -24.81 -1.95 -14.71
C ARG A 333 -26.16 -1.64 -14.10
N ARG A 334 -26.14 -0.99 -12.95
CA ARG A 334 -27.36 -0.48 -12.32
C ARG A 334 -28.09 0.47 -13.27
N VAL A 335 -29.37 0.26 -13.40
CA VAL A 335 -30.30 1.20 -14.03
C VAL A 335 -31.10 1.85 -12.91
N ARG A 336 -30.84 3.11 -12.63
CA ARG A 336 -31.52 3.87 -11.57
C ARG A 336 -32.95 4.19 -12.00
N ALA A 337 -33.95 3.89 -11.17
CA ALA A 337 -35.32 4.40 -11.34
C ALA A 337 -35.40 5.88 -10.92
N GLU A 338 -36.40 6.63 -11.40
CA GLU A 338 -36.51 8.08 -11.14
C GLU A 338 -36.64 8.41 -9.66
N ASP A 339 -37.33 7.57 -8.88
CA ASP A 339 -37.58 7.70 -7.45
C ASP A 339 -36.45 7.14 -6.56
N GLU A 340 -35.47 6.47 -7.16
CA GLU A 340 -34.32 5.96 -6.40
C GLU A 340 -33.26 7.05 -6.17
N PRO A 341 -32.58 7.02 -5.01
CA PRO A 341 -31.50 7.96 -4.75
C PRO A 341 -30.30 7.72 -5.67
N ILE A 342 -29.58 8.79 -5.96
CA ILE A 342 -28.35 8.79 -6.75
C ILE A 342 -27.23 8.20 -5.87
N ARG A 343 -26.57 7.14 -6.31
CA ARG A 343 -25.44 6.52 -5.62
C ARG A 343 -24.14 7.18 -6.03
N ILE A 344 -23.60 7.98 -5.11
CA ILE A 344 -22.24 8.54 -5.23
C ILE A 344 -21.26 7.53 -4.67
N GLY A 345 -20.44 6.92 -5.52
CA GLY A 345 -19.51 5.87 -5.14
C GLY A 345 -18.06 6.32 -5.05
N ARG A 346 -17.29 5.59 -4.25
CA ARG A 346 -15.84 5.73 -4.15
C ARG A 346 -15.21 4.42 -3.70
N HIS A 347 -14.07 4.06 -4.28
CA HIS A 347 -13.24 2.98 -3.77
C HIS A 347 -11.80 3.43 -3.54
N SER A 348 -11.19 2.96 -2.48
CA SER A 348 -9.78 3.22 -2.14
C SER A 348 -9.31 2.34 -0.99
N ARG A 349 -8.00 2.31 -0.73
CA ARG A 349 -7.49 1.77 0.53
C ARG A 349 -8.07 2.53 1.71
N ASP A 350 -8.34 1.82 2.82
CA ASP A 350 -8.82 2.42 4.09
C ASP A 350 -7.67 3.15 4.81
N HIS A 351 -7.27 4.29 4.25
CA HIS A 351 -6.19 5.11 4.77
C HIS A 351 -6.61 6.58 4.84
N ILE A 352 -6.19 7.28 5.90
CA ILE A 352 -6.64 8.65 6.19
C ILE A 352 -6.31 9.62 5.06
N THR A 353 -5.15 9.48 4.43
CA THR A 353 -4.72 10.35 3.31
C THR A 353 -5.56 10.20 2.05
N LYS A 354 -6.35 9.14 1.96
CA LYS A 354 -7.27 8.92 0.83
C LYS A 354 -8.59 9.66 0.97
N PHE A 355 -8.78 10.51 1.97
CA PHE A 355 -9.97 11.28 2.23
C PHE A 355 -9.61 12.72 2.59
N PRO A 356 -10.48 13.72 2.32
CA PRO A 356 -10.29 15.06 2.86
C PRO A 356 -10.06 15.01 4.38
N ASN A 357 -9.04 15.70 4.86
CA ASN A 357 -8.59 15.61 6.26
C ASN A 357 -9.53 16.31 7.24
N MET A 358 -10.41 17.20 6.75
CA MET A 358 -11.41 17.91 7.54
C MET A 358 -12.80 17.29 7.37
N ALA A 359 -13.47 16.99 8.48
CA ALA A 359 -14.83 16.43 8.49
C ALA A 359 -15.84 17.26 7.68
N LYS A 360 -15.73 18.61 7.69
CA LYS A 360 -16.60 19.50 6.90
C LYS A 360 -16.42 19.26 5.39
N ARG A 361 -15.18 19.20 4.91
CA ARG A 361 -14.87 18.98 3.48
C ARG A 361 -15.24 17.55 3.05
N LEU A 362 -15.00 16.57 3.91
CA LEU A 362 -15.39 15.19 3.66
C LEU A 362 -16.91 15.04 3.51
N ARG A 363 -17.70 15.68 4.38
CA ARG A 363 -19.17 15.69 4.26
C ARG A 363 -19.66 16.46 3.03
N ALA A 364 -18.97 17.51 2.64
CA ALA A 364 -19.28 18.27 1.43
C ALA A 364 -19.02 17.47 0.15
N ALA A 365 -17.90 16.74 0.09
CA ALA A 365 -17.55 15.88 -1.03
C ALA A 365 -18.45 14.64 -1.17
N TYR A 366 -19.06 14.20 -0.06
CA TYR A 366 -19.93 13.02 -0.01
C TYR A 366 -21.23 13.38 0.73
N PRO A 367 -22.08 14.21 0.10
CA PRO A 367 -23.28 14.74 0.74
C PRO A 367 -24.35 13.66 0.89
N VAL A 368 -25.14 13.80 1.96
CA VAL A 368 -26.33 12.98 2.22
C VAL A 368 -27.56 13.87 2.06
N ALA A 369 -28.53 13.37 1.29
CA ALA A 369 -29.84 13.98 1.10
C ALA A 369 -30.87 12.87 0.83
N GLU A 370 -32.16 13.19 0.79
CA GLU A 370 -33.20 12.21 0.45
C GLU A 370 -32.99 11.58 -0.92
N ASP A 371 -32.40 12.32 -1.85
CA ASP A 371 -32.09 11.92 -3.22
C ASP A 371 -30.63 11.45 -3.44
N LEU A 372 -29.79 11.39 -2.39
CA LEU A 372 -28.37 11.06 -2.50
C LEU A 372 -27.95 10.01 -1.48
N GLU A 373 -27.33 8.95 -1.94
CA GLU A 373 -26.65 7.92 -1.13
C GLU A 373 -25.15 7.89 -1.42
N VAL A 374 -24.38 7.55 -0.41
CA VAL A 374 -22.92 7.45 -0.52
C VAL A 374 -22.46 6.00 -0.31
N HIS A 375 -21.74 5.46 -1.27
CA HIS A 375 -21.21 4.11 -1.25
C HIS A 375 -19.67 4.14 -1.24
N MET A 376 -19.06 3.49 -0.25
CA MET A 376 -17.61 3.42 -0.07
C MET A 376 -17.14 1.96 -0.12
N LEU A 377 -16.18 1.64 -0.99
CA LEU A 377 -15.52 0.33 -1.00
C LEU A 377 -14.08 0.47 -0.53
N GLY A 378 -13.68 -0.39 0.42
CA GLY A 378 -12.33 -0.46 0.96
C GLY A 378 -12.26 -0.42 2.48
N GLY A 379 -13.34 -0.03 3.16
CA GLY A 379 -13.44 0.04 4.61
C GLY A 379 -13.86 1.42 5.13
N HIS A 380 -13.91 1.56 6.46
CA HIS A 380 -14.43 2.76 7.11
C HIS A 380 -13.61 3.23 8.32
N LYS A 381 -12.45 2.63 8.61
CA LYS A 381 -11.62 3.03 9.77
C LYS A 381 -11.13 4.47 9.64
N ALA A 382 -10.70 4.86 8.43
CA ALA A 382 -10.28 6.22 8.14
C ALA A 382 -11.45 7.21 8.28
N LEU A 383 -12.65 6.85 7.79
CA LEU A 383 -13.87 7.63 7.93
C LEU A 383 -14.24 7.86 9.38
N LEU A 384 -14.23 6.79 10.21
CA LEU A 384 -14.48 6.89 11.65
C LEU A 384 -13.48 7.81 12.35
N ARG A 385 -12.21 7.78 11.93
CA ARG A 385 -11.17 8.63 12.49
C ARG A 385 -11.40 10.12 12.19
N ILE A 386 -11.91 10.45 11.00
CA ILE A 386 -12.16 11.83 10.57
C ILE A 386 -13.53 12.33 11.08
N LEU A 387 -14.56 11.49 11.01
CA LEU A 387 -15.96 11.90 11.25
C LEU A 387 -16.46 11.57 12.66
N GLY A 388 -15.80 10.65 13.39
CA GLY A 388 -16.26 10.10 14.67
C GLY A 388 -17.35 9.03 14.52
N SER A 389 -18.22 9.13 13.54
CA SER A 389 -19.27 8.15 13.21
C SER A 389 -19.55 8.15 11.71
N ILE A 390 -20.04 7.04 11.18
CA ILE A 390 -20.51 6.97 9.79
C ILE A 390 -21.88 7.67 9.71
N PRO A 391 -22.03 8.66 8.80
CA PRO A 391 -23.31 9.33 8.61
C PRO A 391 -24.42 8.37 8.17
N PRO A 392 -25.68 8.59 8.57
CA PRO A 392 -26.82 7.92 7.94
C PRO A 392 -26.80 8.16 6.43
N GLY A 393 -27.19 7.15 5.63
CA GLY A 393 -27.13 7.23 4.15
C GLY A 393 -25.76 6.94 3.55
N TRP A 394 -24.75 6.61 4.37
CA TRP A 394 -23.46 6.08 3.88
C TRP A 394 -23.40 4.56 4.07
N THR A 395 -23.16 3.86 2.96
CA THR A 395 -22.89 2.43 2.97
C THR A 395 -21.39 2.19 2.77
N SER A 396 -20.80 1.41 3.68
CA SER A 396 -19.36 1.08 3.60
C SER A 396 -19.16 -0.42 3.45
N HIS A 397 -18.51 -0.81 2.35
CA HIS A 397 -18.12 -2.17 2.05
C HIS A 397 -16.65 -2.39 2.46
N ARG A 398 -16.37 -3.51 3.14
CA ARG A 398 -15.01 -3.87 3.52
C ARG A 398 -14.21 -4.29 2.29
N PHE A 399 -12.89 -4.12 2.35
CA PHE A 399 -11.99 -4.64 1.33
C PHE A 399 -12.21 -6.15 1.13
N GLY A 400 -12.33 -6.58 -0.14
CA GLY A 400 -12.50 -7.98 -0.51
C GLY A 400 -13.93 -8.53 -0.39
N THR A 401 -14.95 -7.72 -0.02
CA THR A 401 -16.35 -8.19 0.03
C THR A 401 -17.02 -8.22 -1.34
N MET A 402 -16.52 -7.44 -2.28
CA MET A 402 -16.94 -7.40 -3.68
C MET A 402 -15.79 -6.93 -4.55
N SER A 403 -15.83 -7.18 -5.85
CA SER A 403 -14.86 -6.66 -6.79
C SER A 403 -15.03 -5.15 -7.00
N ALA A 404 -13.97 -4.44 -7.39
CA ALA A 404 -14.09 -3.03 -7.73
C ALA A 404 -14.96 -2.83 -8.99
N VAL A 405 -14.94 -3.77 -9.93
CA VAL A 405 -15.77 -3.73 -11.16
C VAL A 405 -17.24 -3.83 -10.82
N ASP A 406 -17.65 -4.79 -9.97
CA ASP A 406 -19.03 -4.94 -9.52
C ASP A 406 -19.51 -3.71 -8.75
N PHE A 407 -18.65 -3.17 -7.87
CA PHE A 407 -18.93 -1.94 -7.14
C PHE A 407 -19.16 -0.76 -8.10
N LEU A 408 -18.32 -0.61 -9.12
CA LEU A 408 -18.45 0.46 -10.11
C LEU A 408 -19.69 0.26 -11.01
N GLY A 409 -20.15 -0.97 -11.19
CA GLY A 409 -21.41 -1.29 -11.85
C GLY A 409 -22.66 -0.89 -11.06
N ASP A 410 -22.55 -0.81 -9.71
CA ASP A 410 -23.66 -0.56 -8.79
C ASP A 410 -23.82 0.94 -8.39
N ILE A 411 -22.94 1.83 -8.87
CA ILE A 411 -23.00 3.27 -8.58
C ILE A 411 -23.38 4.07 -9.82
N ASP A 412 -23.95 5.25 -9.61
CA ASP A 412 -24.35 6.16 -10.69
C ASP A 412 -23.24 7.16 -11.04
N VAL A 413 -22.51 7.67 -10.04
CA VAL A 413 -21.48 8.68 -10.18
C VAL A 413 -20.31 8.35 -9.28
N TYR A 414 -19.10 8.57 -9.76
CA TYR A 414 -17.87 8.37 -8.99
C TYR A 414 -17.32 9.73 -8.51
N ALA A 415 -17.10 9.88 -7.21
CA ALA A 415 -16.47 11.08 -6.64
C ALA A 415 -15.16 10.72 -5.94
N TYR A 416 -14.08 11.48 -6.18
CA TYR A 416 -12.77 11.21 -5.59
C TYR A 416 -12.08 12.48 -5.09
N PHE A 417 -12.17 12.72 -3.79
CA PHE A 417 -11.52 13.82 -3.08
C PHE A 417 -10.61 13.23 -1.99
N ILE A 418 -9.38 13.69 -1.92
CA ILE A 418 -8.33 13.20 -1.03
C ILE A 418 -7.89 14.30 -0.05
N ASP A 419 -6.95 13.98 0.83
CA ASP A 419 -6.26 14.97 1.67
C ASP A 419 -5.59 16.02 0.78
N GLU A 420 -5.82 17.29 1.06
CA GLU A 420 -5.30 18.42 0.26
C GLU A 420 -3.77 18.54 0.34
N ASN A 421 -3.14 17.97 1.38
CA ASN A 421 -1.70 17.97 1.53
C ASN A 421 -1.03 16.77 0.84
N LEU A 422 -1.83 15.78 0.39
CA LEU A 422 -1.32 14.62 -0.31
C LEU A 422 -1.18 14.90 -1.81
N ALA A 423 0.00 14.68 -2.34
CA ALA A 423 0.18 14.54 -3.77
C ALA A 423 -0.22 13.12 -4.22
N GLU A 424 -1.38 12.98 -4.82
CA GLU A 424 -1.75 11.73 -5.48
C GLU A 424 -0.92 11.58 -6.76
N ALA A 425 -0.01 10.64 -6.76
CA ALA A 425 0.95 10.48 -7.86
C ALA A 425 0.27 10.21 -9.22
N PHE A 426 -0.87 9.47 -9.21
CA PHE A 426 -1.59 9.19 -10.45
C PHE A 426 -3.12 9.22 -10.31
N GLY A 427 -3.70 8.53 -9.30
CA GLY A 427 -5.16 8.43 -9.18
C GLY A 427 -5.72 7.22 -9.94
N ARG A 428 -5.22 6.02 -9.64
CA ARG A 428 -5.69 4.80 -10.31
C ARG A 428 -7.18 4.54 -10.11
N ALA A 429 -7.74 4.84 -8.94
CA ALA A 429 -9.16 4.61 -8.68
C ALA A 429 -10.12 5.45 -9.56
N PRO A 430 -9.90 6.76 -9.81
CA PRO A 430 -10.62 7.48 -10.87
C PRO A 430 -10.42 6.88 -12.27
N LEU A 431 -9.21 6.43 -12.61
CA LEU A 431 -8.93 5.77 -13.88
C LEU A 431 -9.80 4.53 -14.07
N GLU A 432 -9.91 3.70 -13.03
CA GLU A 432 -10.73 2.48 -12.99
C GLU A 432 -12.23 2.80 -13.16
N ALA A 433 -12.72 3.86 -12.51
CA ALA A 433 -14.09 4.31 -12.65
C ALA A 433 -14.41 4.80 -14.07
N MET A 434 -13.51 5.57 -14.70
CA MET A 434 -13.67 5.98 -16.10
C MET A 434 -13.63 4.79 -17.05
N ALA A 435 -12.74 3.82 -16.83
CA ALA A 435 -12.67 2.59 -17.62
C ALA A 435 -13.95 1.75 -17.50
N ALA A 436 -14.57 1.74 -16.31
CA ALA A 436 -15.89 1.16 -16.10
C ALA A 436 -17.03 2.01 -16.73
N GLY A 437 -16.75 3.15 -17.35
CA GLY A 437 -17.73 4.04 -17.97
C GLY A 437 -18.61 4.78 -16.97
N VAL A 438 -18.14 5.00 -15.74
CA VAL A 438 -18.83 5.80 -14.72
C VAL A 438 -18.37 7.25 -14.82
N PRO A 439 -19.27 8.24 -14.94
CA PRO A 439 -18.89 9.65 -14.90
C PRO A 439 -18.21 10.00 -13.56
N CYS A 440 -17.06 10.67 -13.66
CA CYS A 440 -16.25 11.03 -12.51
C CYS A 440 -16.37 12.51 -12.16
N ILE A 441 -16.47 12.81 -10.85
CA ILE A 441 -16.40 14.16 -10.26
C ILE A 441 -15.12 14.22 -9.43
N LEU A 442 -14.20 15.08 -9.83
CA LEU A 442 -12.83 15.15 -9.29
C LEU A 442 -12.46 16.58 -8.89
N PRO A 443 -11.49 16.78 -8.00
CA PRO A 443 -10.90 18.10 -7.78
C PRO A 443 -10.09 18.55 -9.00
N ARG A 444 -9.93 19.87 -9.17
CA ARG A 444 -9.23 20.48 -10.32
C ARG A 444 -7.79 20.03 -10.49
N SER A 445 -7.14 19.54 -9.45
CA SER A 445 -5.78 18.98 -9.50
C SER A 445 -5.62 17.79 -10.46
N PHE A 446 -6.72 17.12 -10.82
CA PHE A 446 -6.72 16.03 -11.80
C PHE A 446 -6.98 16.49 -13.25
N ALA A 447 -7.21 17.78 -13.49
CA ALA A 447 -7.65 18.25 -14.81
C ALA A 447 -6.60 18.04 -15.91
N GLU A 448 -5.31 18.22 -15.63
CA GLU A 448 -4.26 17.97 -16.62
C GLU A 448 -4.14 16.46 -16.95
N LEU A 449 -4.28 15.60 -15.93
CA LEU A 449 -4.18 14.15 -16.09
C LEU A 449 -5.33 13.58 -16.95
N PHE A 450 -6.58 13.96 -16.63
CA PHE A 450 -7.77 13.36 -17.24
C PHE A 450 -8.47 14.26 -18.26
N GLY A 451 -7.96 15.49 -18.51
CA GLY A 451 -8.49 16.39 -19.53
C GLY A 451 -9.99 16.63 -19.39
N ASP A 452 -10.74 16.41 -20.44
CA ASP A 452 -12.21 16.53 -20.44
C ASP A 452 -12.94 15.24 -20.00
N GLY A 453 -12.21 14.22 -19.54
CA GLY A 453 -12.77 12.93 -19.11
C GLY A 453 -13.57 12.97 -17.81
N ALA A 454 -13.46 14.05 -17.01
CA ALA A 454 -14.16 14.18 -15.74
C ALA A 454 -14.86 15.53 -15.60
N VAL A 455 -15.72 15.65 -14.60
CA VAL A 455 -16.25 16.91 -14.10
C VAL A 455 -15.35 17.39 -12.97
N TYR A 456 -14.90 18.65 -13.01
CA TYR A 456 -13.99 19.21 -12.01
C TYR A 456 -14.68 20.26 -11.18
N CYS A 457 -14.66 20.12 -9.85
CA CYS A 457 -15.35 21.02 -8.95
C CYS A 457 -14.72 21.05 -7.55
N GLU A 458 -15.20 21.95 -6.70
CA GLU A 458 -14.94 21.91 -5.26
C GLU A 458 -15.88 20.91 -4.56
N PRO A 459 -15.51 20.43 -3.34
CA PRO A 459 -16.28 19.42 -2.62
C PRO A 459 -17.75 19.75 -2.41
N ASP A 460 -18.09 21.01 -2.20
CA ASP A 460 -19.47 21.48 -1.96
C ASP A 460 -20.35 21.55 -3.22
N GLU A 461 -19.75 21.40 -4.40
CA GLU A 461 -20.45 21.38 -5.68
C GLU A 461 -20.83 19.96 -6.13
N VAL A 462 -20.32 18.91 -5.45
CA VAL A 462 -20.52 17.49 -5.85
C VAL A 462 -21.99 17.13 -5.97
N ALA A 463 -22.83 17.53 -4.99
CA ALA A 463 -24.28 17.27 -5.04
C ALA A 463 -24.94 17.85 -6.31
N THR A 464 -24.59 19.07 -6.68
CA THR A 464 -25.12 19.77 -7.86
C THR A 464 -24.75 19.02 -9.14
N HIS A 465 -23.48 18.60 -9.27
CA HIS A 465 -23.02 17.88 -10.43
C HIS A 465 -23.58 16.45 -10.50
N ALA A 466 -23.72 15.74 -9.37
CA ALA A 466 -24.34 14.44 -9.31
C ALA A 466 -25.80 14.48 -9.77
N ARG A 467 -26.58 15.46 -9.28
CA ARG A 467 -27.98 15.67 -9.70
C ARG A 467 -28.08 16.00 -11.18
N ARG A 468 -27.20 16.87 -11.70
CA ARG A 468 -27.18 17.20 -13.13
C ARG A 468 -26.90 15.99 -14.00
N LEU A 469 -25.97 15.13 -13.60
CA LEU A 469 -25.68 13.88 -14.30
C LEU A 469 -26.86 12.92 -14.25
N ALA A 470 -27.56 12.85 -13.14
CA ALA A 470 -28.69 11.93 -12.96
C ALA A 470 -29.98 12.41 -13.65
N SER A 471 -30.17 13.73 -13.83
CA SER A 471 -31.37 14.32 -14.45
C SER A 471 -31.29 14.47 -15.97
N ASP A 472 -30.09 14.38 -16.57
CA ASP A 472 -29.85 14.52 -18.01
C ASP A 472 -29.11 13.27 -18.54
N PRO A 473 -29.84 12.25 -19.05
CA PRO A 473 -29.23 11.03 -19.59
C PRO A 473 -28.25 11.28 -20.73
N ASP A 474 -28.51 12.30 -21.58
CA ASP A 474 -27.59 12.65 -22.66
C ASP A 474 -26.31 13.27 -22.13
N HIS A 475 -26.42 14.10 -21.10
CA HIS A 475 -25.24 14.64 -20.41
C HIS A 475 -24.43 13.55 -19.73
N TYR A 476 -25.09 12.60 -19.06
CA TYR A 476 -24.46 11.42 -18.48
C TYR A 476 -23.68 10.62 -19.53
N ALA A 477 -24.35 10.26 -20.63
CA ALA A 477 -23.75 9.50 -21.72
C ALA A 477 -22.55 10.22 -22.35
N ARG A 478 -22.65 11.55 -22.57
CA ARG A 478 -21.53 12.37 -23.06
C ARG A 478 -20.35 12.36 -22.10
N ARG A 479 -20.57 12.44 -20.77
CA ARG A 479 -19.50 12.42 -19.78
C ARG A 479 -18.83 11.06 -19.65
N ALA A 480 -19.63 9.98 -19.65
CA ALA A 480 -19.10 8.61 -19.67
C ALA A 480 -18.25 8.35 -20.94
N ALA A 481 -18.76 8.75 -22.10
CA ALA A 481 -18.03 8.62 -23.36
C ALA A 481 -16.74 9.46 -23.39
N ALA A 482 -16.74 10.65 -22.80
CA ALA A 482 -15.52 11.48 -22.68
C ALA A 482 -14.47 10.80 -21.80
N GLY A 483 -14.85 10.22 -20.67
CA GLY A 483 -13.97 9.43 -19.82
C GLY A 483 -13.33 8.26 -20.59
N LEU A 484 -14.15 7.45 -21.26
CA LEU A 484 -13.67 6.31 -22.08
C LEU A 484 -12.74 6.77 -23.21
N ARG A 485 -13.04 7.89 -23.88
CA ARG A 485 -12.16 8.44 -24.93
C ARG A 485 -10.78 8.78 -24.36
N VAL A 486 -10.70 9.47 -23.22
CA VAL A 486 -9.44 9.81 -22.56
C VAL A 486 -8.67 8.55 -22.17
N ILE A 487 -9.37 7.49 -21.70
CA ILE A 487 -8.74 6.20 -21.43
C ILE A 487 -8.08 5.63 -22.69
N HIS A 488 -8.81 5.56 -23.80
CA HIS A 488 -8.29 5.01 -25.06
C HIS A 488 -7.12 5.83 -25.62
N GLU A 489 -7.16 7.14 -25.50
CA GLU A 489 -6.12 8.03 -26.02
C GLU A 489 -4.83 7.97 -25.21
N ARG A 490 -4.92 7.92 -23.86
CA ARG A 490 -3.77 8.13 -22.96
C ARG A 490 -3.34 6.88 -22.20
N PHE A 491 -4.29 6.03 -21.79
CA PHE A 491 -4.09 5.01 -20.76
C PHE A 491 -4.34 3.58 -21.25
N SER A 492 -4.72 3.41 -22.51
CA SER A 492 -4.95 2.07 -23.06
C SER A 492 -3.63 1.32 -23.37
N PRO A 493 -3.69 -0.02 -23.52
CA PRO A 493 -2.57 -0.81 -24.01
C PRO A 493 -1.99 -0.27 -25.32
N GLU A 494 -2.83 0.21 -26.24
CA GLU A 494 -2.41 0.80 -27.52
C GLU A 494 -1.64 2.12 -27.31
N ALA A 495 -2.05 2.93 -26.34
CA ALA A 495 -1.33 4.16 -25.98
C ALA A 495 0.07 3.84 -25.41
N LEU A 496 0.18 2.81 -24.57
CA LEU A 496 1.46 2.31 -24.09
C LEU A 496 2.34 1.82 -25.26
N LEU A 497 1.79 1.00 -26.15
CA LEU A 497 2.52 0.46 -27.30
C LEU A 497 3.00 1.56 -28.25
N ARG A 498 2.20 2.62 -28.47
CA ARG A 498 2.66 3.81 -29.24
C ARG A 498 3.85 4.49 -28.55
N ARG A 499 3.83 4.63 -27.23
CA ARG A 499 4.91 5.24 -26.45
C ARG A 499 6.20 4.43 -26.57
N VAL A 500 6.18 3.12 -26.35
CA VAL A 500 7.39 2.30 -26.43
C VAL A 500 7.89 2.18 -27.87
N ASN A 501 6.99 2.21 -28.86
CA ASN A 501 7.39 2.29 -30.28
C ASN A 501 8.17 3.59 -30.57
N GLY A 502 7.72 4.73 -30.05
CA GLY A 502 8.44 6.00 -30.12
C GLY A 502 9.83 5.95 -29.46
N LEU A 503 10.04 5.02 -28.54
CA LEU A 503 11.33 4.75 -27.91
C LEU A 503 12.17 3.67 -28.63
N GLY A 504 11.72 3.19 -29.77
CA GLY A 504 12.47 2.27 -30.63
C GLY A 504 12.15 0.79 -30.45
N VAL A 505 11.14 0.44 -29.64
CA VAL A 505 10.65 -0.93 -29.55
C VAL A 505 9.73 -1.21 -30.74
N ALA A 506 10.10 -2.15 -31.59
CA ALA A 506 9.29 -2.49 -32.76
C ALA A 506 8.02 -3.23 -32.37
N THR A 507 6.91 -2.52 -32.24
CA THR A 507 5.60 -3.11 -31.98
C THR A 507 4.91 -3.55 -33.27
N ARG A 508 4.37 -4.78 -33.31
CA ARG A 508 3.52 -5.22 -34.40
C ARG A 508 2.08 -4.76 -34.13
N PRO A 509 1.30 -4.37 -35.17
CA PRO A 509 -0.12 -4.11 -34.98
C PRO A 509 -0.81 -5.34 -34.41
N VAL A 510 -1.52 -5.19 -33.30
CA VAL A 510 -2.36 -6.26 -32.73
C VAL A 510 -3.56 -6.44 -33.67
N PRO A 511 -3.82 -7.65 -34.22
CA PRO A 511 -5.06 -7.91 -34.93
C PRO A 511 -6.25 -7.73 -33.99
N THR A 512 -7.24 -6.96 -34.39
CA THR A 512 -8.42 -6.57 -33.60
C THR A 512 -9.38 -7.72 -33.23
N GLU A 513 -9.04 -8.98 -33.53
CA GLU A 513 -9.97 -10.13 -33.41
C GLU A 513 -9.73 -11.08 -32.24
N SER A 514 -9.00 -10.75 -31.18
CA SER A 514 -8.67 -11.73 -30.11
C SER A 514 -9.09 -11.37 -28.68
N ALA A 515 -9.93 -10.38 -28.44
CA ALA A 515 -10.34 -10.02 -27.08
C ALA A 515 -11.34 -10.98 -26.41
N ALA A 516 -12.00 -11.87 -27.18
CA ALA A 516 -13.08 -12.72 -26.67
C ALA A 516 -12.63 -14.09 -26.10
N ALA A 517 -11.36 -14.47 -26.20
CA ALA A 517 -10.92 -15.84 -25.90
C ALA A 517 -10.02 -16.03 -24.67
N ARG A 518 -9.86 -15.06 -23.79
CA ARG A 518 -8.87 -15.12 -22.69
C ARG A 518 -9.42 -14.75 -21.32
N ARG A 519 -10.36 -15.53 -20.79
CA ARG A 519 -10.50 -15.68 -19.33
C ARG A 519 -10.10 -17.11 -18.93
N PRO A 520 -8.99 -17.34 -18.24
CA PRO A 520 -8.91 -18.49 -17.37
C PRO A 520 -9.91 -18.25 -16.23
N ALA A 521 -10.69 -19.28 -15.90
CA ALA A 521 -11.62 -19.26 -14.77
C ALA A 521 -10.87 -18.85 -13.48
N PRO A 522 -11.51 -18.08 -12.57
CA PRO A 522 -10.90 -17.75 -11.29
C PRO A 522 -10.62 -19.04 -10.52
N SER A 523 -9.36 -19.30 -10.21
CA SER A 523 -8.98 -20.37 -9.30
C SER A 523 -9.53 -20.05 -7.92
N GLU A 524 -10.48 -20.86 -7.45
CA GLU A 524 -10.87 -20.93 -6.05
C GLU A 524 -9.68 -21.37 -5.21
N SER A 525 -9.00 -20.41 -4.61
CA SER A 525 -8.13 -20.66 -3.46
C SER A 525 -8.51 -19.70 -2.34
N VAL A 526 -9.63 -20.02 -1.72
CA VAL A 526 -9.93 -19.58 -0.36
C VAL A 526 -9.03 -20.38 0.57
N LEU A 527 -7.91 -19.81 0.99
CA LEU A 527 -7.20 -20.21 2.17
C LEU A 527 -7.38 -19.12 3.23
N SER A 528 -8.27 -19.45 4.16
CA SER A 528 -8.39 -18.82 5.46
C SER A 528 -7.03 -18.82 6.17
N LEU A 529 -6.51 -17.65 6.46
CA LEU A 529 -5.52 -17.44 7.52
C LEU A 529 -6.11 -16.46 8.53
N GLU A 530 -6.84 -17.03 9.48
CA GLU A 530 -6.98 -16.47 10.82
C GLU A 530 -5.64 -16.63 11.54
N GLY A 531 -5.25 -15.57 12.22
CA GLY A 531 -4.26 -15.60 13.28
C GLY A 531 -2.85 -15.12 12.89
N VAL A 532 -2.59 -13.83 13.15
CA VAL A 532 -1.50 -13.36 14.04
C VAL A 532 -1.75 -11.87 14.33
N ARG A 533 -1.83 -11.58 15.61
CA ARG A 533 -2.00 -10.27 16.27
C ARG A 533 -0.82 -9.32 16.02
#